data_837540a58cbb8cdb3e2963040f231e09
#
_entry.id   837540a58cbb8cdb3e2963040f231e09
#
_cell.length_a   1.000
_cell.length_b   1.000
_cell.length_c   1.000
_cell.angle_alpha   90.00
_cell.angle_beta   90.00
_cell.angle_gamma   90.00
#
_symmetry.space_group_name_H-M   'P 1'
#
loop_
_entity.id
_entity.type
_entity.pdbx_description
1 polymer ?
#
loop_
_entity_poly.entity_id
_entity_poly.type
_entity_poly.pdbx_seq_one_letter_code
_entity_poly.pdbx_strand_id
1 'polypeptide(L)'
;MCLGLVMKVIIIDDKEALCDYLGNRRKIRIDVIKDVSLGDYLLVHAGFAISKLSKEEGEERLDIFRELEEKIGEIMKWIRN
;
A
#
# COMPACT_ATOMS: atom_id res chain seq x y z
N MET A 1 10.44 13.23 -4.55
CA MET A 1 10.41 11.99 -3.77
C MET A 1 8.98 11.68 -3.36
N CYS A 2 8.55 10.47 -3.57
CA CYS A 2 7.19 10.09 -3.25
C CYS A 2 7.11 9.52 -1.85
N LEU A 3 6.29 10.13 -1.01
CA LEU A 3 6.11 9.70 0.38
C LEU A 3 4.86 8.83 0.54
N GLY A 4 4.37 8.29 -0.55
CA GLY A 4 3.18 7.46 -0.52
C GLY A 4 3.45 6.04 -0.09
N LEU A 5 2.37 5.38 0.32
CA LEU A 5 2.37 3.98 0.69
C LEU A 5 1.83 3.16 -0.46
N VAL A 6 2.45 2.02 -0.75
CA VAL A 6 1.95 1.12 -1.80
C VAL A 6 0.91 0.19 -1.20
N MET A 7 -0.29 0.16 -1.78
CA MET A 7 -1.37 -0.70 -1.32
C MET A 7 -1.97 -1.48 -2.49
N LYS A 8 -2.47 -2.66 -2.20
CA LYS A 8 -3.08 -3.53 -3.21
C LYS A 8 -4.60 -3.46 -3.08
N VAL A 9 -5.28 -3.31 -4.21
CA VAL A 9 -6.75 -3.21 -4.27
C VAL A 9 -7.38 -4.58 -4.04
N ILE A 10 -8.24 -4.68 -3.04
CA ILE A 10 -8.94 -5.92 -2.70
C ILE A 10 -10.40 -5.87 -3.16
N ILE A 11 -11.09 -4.77 -2.87
CA ILE A 11 -12.51 -4.58 -3.24
C ILE A 11 -12.67 -3.15 -3.74
N ILE A 12 -13.50 -2.98 -4.77
CA ILE A 12 -13.82 -1.66 -5.30
C ILE A 12 -15.29 -1.37 -5.03
N ASP A 13 -15.58 -0.19 -4.51
CA ASP A 13 -16.94 0.29 -4.25
C ASP A 13 -17.03 1.74 -4.72
N ASP A 14 -17.40 1.92 -5.99
CA ASP A 14 -17.56 3.22 -6.65
C ASP A 14 -16.29 4.05 -6.57
N LYS A 15 -16.25 5.09 -5.75
CA LYS A 15 -15.10 6.02 -5.64
C LYS A 15 -14.14 5.65 -4.55
N GLU A 16 -14.37 4.52 -3.89
CA GLU A 16 -13.51 4.02 -2.83
C GLU A 16 -13.09 2.58 -3.12
N ALA A 17 -11.97 2.20 -2.54
CA ALA A 17 -11.51 0.82 -2.63
C ALA A 17 -10.99 0.40 -1.26
N LEU A 18 -11.23 -0.86 -0.92
CA LEU A 18 -10.57 -1.47 0.22
C LEU A 18 -9.21 -1.93 -0.25
N CYS A 19 -8.16 -1.39 0.33
CA CYS A 19 -6.80 -1.69 -0.06
C CYS A 19 -6.03 -2.30 1.10
N ASP A 20 -5.07 -3.16 0.77
CA ASP A 20 -4.27 -3.89 1.74
C ASP A 20 -2.82 -3.43 1.71
N TYR A 21 -2.27 -3.20 2.89
CA TYR A 21 -0.84 -2.95 3.10
C TYR A 21 -0.35 -3.96 4.13
N LEU A 22 0.35 -4.98 3.67
CA LEU A 22 0.97 -6.00 4.54
C LEU A 22 0.01 -6.55 5.61
N GLY A 23 -1.22 -6.83 5.24
CA GLY A 23 -2.25 -7.35 6.13
C GLY A 23 -3.14 -6.28 6.76
N ASN A 24 -2.79 -5.02 6.66
CA ASN A 24 -3.60 -3.92 7.17
C ASN A 24 -4.49 -3.38 6.06
N ARG A 25 -5.79 -3.33 6.29
CA ARG A 25 -6.75 -2.91 5.28
C ARG A 25 -7.37 -1.57 5.62
N ARG A 26 -7.50 -0.71 4.60
CA ARG A 26 -8.06 0.63 4.73
C ARG A 26 -8.91 0.96 3.52
N LYS A 27 -9.91 1.79 3.74
CA LYS A 27 -10.68 2.38 2.65
C LYS A 27 -9.91 3.55 2.08
N ILE A 28 -9.69 3.51 0.78
CA ILE A 28 -8.89 4.50 0.07
C ILE A 28 -9.76 5.13 -1.01
N ARG A 29 -9.67 6.45 -1.15
CA ARG A 29 -10.35 7.17 -2.23
C ARG A 29 -9.60 6.94 -3.53
N ILE A 30 -10.33 6.56 -4.57
CA ILE A 30 -9.76 6.26 -5.89
C ILE A 30 -10.30 7.15 -7.00
N ASP A 31 -10.97 8.25 -6.64
CA ASP A 31 -11.59 9.12 -7.62
C ASP A 31 -10.60 10.01 -8.39
N VAL A 32 -9.36 10.09 -7.95
CA VAL A 32 -8.32 10.87 -8.63
C VAL A 32 -7.73 10.13 -9.83
N ILE A 33 -7.74 8.81 -9.80
CA ILE A 33 -7.16 7.98 -10.86
C ILE A 33 -8.25 7.22 -11.62
N LYS A 34 -7.93 6.85 -12.87
CA LYS A 34 -8.86 6.13 -13.74
C LYS A 34 -8.48 4.65 -13.83
N ASP A 35 -9.47 3.84 -14.16
CA ASP A 35 -9.26 2.43 -14.53
C ASP A 35 -8.60 1.59 -13.45
N VAL A 36 -9.07 1.74 -12.20
CA VAL A 36 -8.63 0.90 -11.10
C VAL A 36 -9.32 -0.45 -11.19
N SER A 37 -8.56 -1.52 -11.09
CA SER A 37 -9.05 -2.89 -11.10
C SER A 37 -8.62 -3.64 -9.86
N LEU A 38 -9.31 -4.74 -9.57
CA LEU A 38 -8.95 -5.60 -8.45
C LEU A 38 -7.52 -6.13 -8.65
N GLY A 39 -6.74 -6.13 -7.58
CA GLY A 39 -5.36 -6.57 -7.63
C GLY A 39 -4.35 -5.53 -8.05
N ASP A 40 -4.80 -4.35 -8.47
CA ASP A 40 -3.90 -3.26 -8.83
C ASP A 40 -3.12 -2.77 -7.61
N TYR A 41 -1.92 -2.28 -7.88
CA TYR A 41 -1.09 -1.62 -6.86
C TYR A 41 -1.22 -0.13 -7.03
N LEU A 42 -1.52 0.55 -5.93
CA LEU A 42 -1.74 1.99 -5.91
C LEU A 42 -0.76 2.67 -4.98
N LEU A 43 -0.32 3.85 -5.38
CA LEU A 43 0.44 4.72 -4.51
C LEU A 43 -0.56 5.60 -3.77
N VAL A 44 -0.58 5.48 -2.44
CA VAL A 44 -1.57 6.14 -1.59
C VAL A 44 -0.90 7.16 -0.69
N HIS A 45 -1.49 8.35 -0.63
CA HIS A 45 -1.04 9.41 0.26
C HIS A 45 -2.25 10.05 0.92
N ALA A 46 -2.23 10.11 2.25
CA ALA A 46 -3.30 10.73 3.05
C ALA A 46 -4.70 10.18 2.73
N GLY A 47 -4.79 8.88 2.44
CA GLY A 47 -6.08 8.24 2.16
C GLY A 47 -6.56 8.34 0.72
N PHE A 48 -5.76 8.97 -0.16
CA PHE A 48 -6.07 9.09 -1.60
C PHE A 48 -5.08 8.33 -2.43
N ALA A 49 -5.58 7.55 -3.39
CA ALA A 49 -4.73 6.92 -4.39
C ALA A 49 -4.35 7.99 -5.41
N ILE A 50 -3.06 8.22 -5.58
CA ILE A 50 -2.56 9.29 -6.45
C ILE A 50 -1.95 8.77 -7.74
N SER A 51 -1.55 7.52 -7.80
CA SER A 51 -1.10 6.91 -9.04
C SER A 51 -1.20 5.39 -8.97
N LYS A 52 -1.17 4.77 -10.14
CA LYS A 52 -1.20 3.32 -10.27
C LYS A 52 0.20 2.84 -10.64
N LEU A 53 0.67 1.80 -9.99
CA LEU A 53 1.98 1.21 -10.24
C LEU A 53 1.80 -0.08 -11.04
N SER A 54 2.85 -0.47 -11.77
CA SER A 54 2.87 -1.78 -12.39
C SER A 54 2.92 -2.84 -11.30
N LYS A 55 2.50 -4.06 -11.62
CA LYS A 55 2.55 -5.17 -10.69
C LYS A 55 3.96 -5.41 -10.16
N GLU A 56 4.94 -5.37 -11.05
CA GLU A 56 6.32 -5.60 -10.70
C GLU A 56 6.84 -4.53 -9.74
N GLU A 57 6.57 -3.28 -10.05
CA GLU A 57 6.97 -2.15 -9.23
C GLU A 57 6.30 -2.17 -7.87
N GLY A 58 5.00 -2.47 -7.85
CA GLY A 58 4.24 -2.57 -6.61
C GLY A 58 4.75 -3.67 -5.70
N GLU A 59 5.00 -4.86 -6.25
CA GLU A 59 5.50 -5.99 -5.48
C GLU A 59 6.90 -5.71 -4.94
N GLU A 60 7.76 -5.11 -5.76
CA GLU A 60 9.12 -4.77 -5.35
C GLU A 60 9.11 -3.79 -4.18
N ARG A 61 8.29 -2.76 -4.24
CA ARG A 61 8.19 -1.78 -3.16
C ARG A 61 7.62 -2.37 -1.89
N LEU A 62 6.62 -3.24 -2.01
CA LEU A 62 6.05 -3.91 -0.84
C LEU A 62 7.07 -4.83 -0.18
N ASP A 63 7.88 -5.51 -0.96
CA ASP A 63 8.94 -6.36 -0.41
C ASP A 63 9.95 -5.55 0.39
N ILE A 64 10.31 -4.37 -0.08
CA ILE A 64 11.19 -3.46 0.65
C ILE A 64 10.58 -3.05 1.99
N PHE A 65 9.31 -2.67 1.99
CA PHE A 65 8.60 -2.32 3.21
C PHE A 65 8.48 -3.49 4.18
N ARG A 66 8.25 -4.69 3.64
CA ARG A 66 8.16 -5.89 4.46
C ARG A 66 9.48 -6.17 5.17
N GLU A 67 10.60 -6.09 4.46
CA GLU A 67 11.92 -6.27 5.05
C GLU A 67 12.20 -5.21 6.11
N LEU A 68 11.84 -3.96 5.83
CA LEU A 68 12.04 -2.87 6.76
C LEU A 68 11.25 -3.10 8.06
N GLU A 69 10.00 -3.53 7.96
CA GLU A 69 9.18 -3.82 9.13
C GLU A 69 9.75 -4.98 9.95
N GLU A 70 10.26 -6.01 9.31
CA GLU A 70 10.90 -7.12 10.00
C GLU A 70 12.12 -6.64 10.78
N LYS A 71 12.94 -5.79 10.19
CA LYS A 71 14.13 -5.26 10.85
C LYS A 71 13.77 -4.34 12.00
N ILE A 72 12.77 -3.51 11.83
CA ILE A 72 12.27 -2.65 12.92
C ILE A 72 11.74 -3.52 14.05
N GLY A 73 11.02 -4.59 13.74
CA GLY A 73 10.53 -5.53 14.74
C GLY A 73 11.65 -6.17 15.54
N GLU A 74 12.73 -6.57 14.88
CA GLU A 74 13.90 -7.12 15.55
C GLU A 74 14.54 -6.11 16.48
N ILE A 75 14.71 -4.87 16.02
CA ILE A 75 15.28 -3.79 16.83
C ILE A 75 14.41 -3.49 18.04
N MET A 76 13.10 -3.41 17.85
CA MET A 76 12.17 -3.16 18.94
C MET A 76 12.17 -4.27 19.96
N LYS A 77 12.33 -5.51 19.52
CA LYS A 77 12.45 -6.65 20.41
C LYS A 77 13.69 -6.54 21.29
N TRP A 78 14.79 -6.04 20.73
CA TRP A 78 16.04 -5.78 21.45
C TRP A 78 15.85 -4.71 22.53
N ILE A 79 15.14 -3.63 22.21
CA ILE A 79 14.93 -2.51 23.11
C ILE A 79 14.01 -2.90 24.27
N ARG A 80 13.02 -3.76 24.02
CA ARG A 80 12.06 -4.19 25.03
C ARG A 80 12.63 -5.19 26.03
N ASN A 81 13.66 -5.87 25.64
CA ASN A 81 14.34 -6.82 26.51
C ASN A 81 15.50 -6.14 27.23
#